data_1d2bd4f716af311c2256b2aaba635793
#
_entry.id   1d2bd4f716af311c2256b2aaba635793
#
_cell.length_a   1.000
_cell.length_b   1.000
_cell.length_c   1.000
_cell.angle_alpha   90.00
_cell.angle_beta   90.00
_cell.angle_gamma   90.00
#
_symmetry.space_group_name_H-M   'P 1'
#
loop_
_entity.id
_entity.type
_entity.pdbx_description
1 polymer ?
#
loop_
_entity_poly.entity_id
_entity_poly.type
_entity_poly.pdbx_seq_one_letter_code
_entity_poly.pdbx_strand_id
1 'polypeptide(L)'
;MFLTGVLVVLICVGIYSGIRRVAKTASDITAVDYSGSDYEDNDITDWTGAPPIDVELLTPNSWSRPQTRLKKVDGIVIHYTANPGSTAMQNRDYFENLSETQEAQASSHFVVGIEGEVVQCIPTSEWSYASNQRNFDTISIECCHPDDSGEFTDETYNSVVQLAGFLCKRFNLTSDDVIRHYDVTEKLCPLYYVEHEDAWIQMKADIQAYADSLS
;
A
#
# COMPACT_ATOMS: atom_id res chain seq x y z
N MET A 1 -17.25 52.76 56.79
CA MET A 1 -18.10 52.54 55.62
C MET A 1 -17.39 51.52 54.73
N PHE A 2 -17.71 50.29 54.93
CA PHE A 2 -17.05 49.15 54.20
C PHE A 2 -17.92 48.76 53.00
N LEU A 3 -17.38 48.93 51.79
CA LEU A 3 -17.99 48.38 50.56
C LEU A 3 -17.48 46.97 50.35
N THR A 4 -18.37 46.04 50.49
CA THR A 4 -18.14 44.62 50.15
C THR A 4 -18.36 44.43 48.68
N GLY A 5 -17.26 44.19 47.92
CA GLY A 5 -17.33 43.81 46.52
C GLY A 5 -17.68 42.31 46.40
N VAL A 6 -18.79 42.02 45.76
CA VAL A 6 -19.20 40.63 45.43
C VAL A 6 -18.49 40.26 44.14
N LEU A 7 -17.58 39.28 44.25
CA LEU A 7 -16.91 38.66 43.10
C LEU A 7 -17.84 37.61 42.51
N VAL A 8 -18.43 37.87 41.37
CA VAL A 8 -19.19 36.87 40.59
C VAL A 8 -18.21 36.03 39.80
N VAL A 9 -17.99 34.80 40.28
CA VAL A 9 -17.24 33.75 39.55
C VAL A 9 -18.18 33.11 38.52
N LEU A 10 -18.05 33.48 37.26
CA LEU A 10 -18.69 32.78 36.15
C LEU A 10 -17.97 31.46 35.92
N ILE A 11 -18.56 30.37 36.38
CA ILE A 11 -18.10 29.00 36.05
C ILE A 11 -18.59 28.72 34.63
N CYS A 12 -17.72 28.87 33.66
CA CYS A 12 -17.93 28.31 32.33
C CYS A 12 -17.78 26.79 32.39
N VAL A 13 -18.90 26.08 32.49
CA VAL A 13 -18.93 24.64 32.29
C VAL A 13 -18.76 24.40 30.80
N GLY A 14 -17.50 24.26 30.37
CA GLY A 14 -17.15 23.74 29.06
C GLY A 14 -17.54 22.29 28.99
N ILE A 15 -18.58 21.99 28.23
CA ILE A 15 -18.90 20.60 27.87
C ILE A 15 -17.81 20.13 26.91
N TYR A 16 -16.76 19.53 27.46
CA TYR A 16 -15.79 18.76 26.70
C TYR A 16 -16.48 17.46 26.29
N SER A 17 -17.06 17.45 25.09
CA SER A 17 -17.41 16.20 24.42
C SER A 17 -16.10 15.51 24.03
N GLY A 18 -15.52 14.82 24.98
CA GLY A 18 -14.38 13.93 24.74
C GLY A 18 -14.82 12.80 23.83
N ILE A 19 -14.52 12.91 22.55
CA ILE A 19 -14.48 11.77 21.66
C ILE A 19 -13.35 10.89 22.22
N ARG A 20 -13.72 9.90 23.05
CA ARG A 20 -12.83 8.82 23.39
C ARG A 20 -12.57 8.05 22.09
N ARG A 21 -11.45 8.32 21.42
CA ARG A 21 -10.87 7.38 20.49
C ARG A 21 -10.53 6.14 21.31
N VAL A 22 -11.38 5.14 21.24
CA VAL A 22 -11.04 3.81 21.74
C VAL A 22 -9.91 3.33 20.83
N ALA A 23 -8.68 3.31 21.36
CA ALA A 23 -7.59 2.63 20.70
C ALA A 23 -8.01 1.15 20.62
N LYS A 24 -8.30 0.67 19.41
CA LYS A 24 -8.51 -0.76 19.18
C LYS A 24 -7.16 -1.43 19.42
N THR A 25 -7.08 -2.23 20.45
CA THR A 25 -5.94 -3.13 20.67
C THR A 25 -5.98 -4.24 19.61
N ALA A 26 -4.85 -4.89 19.36
CA ALA A 26 -4.78 -6.02 18.40
C ALA A 26 -5.80 -7.14 18.74
N SER A 27 -6.25 -7.24 19.98
CA SER A 27 -7.31 -8.16 20.41
C SER A 27 -8.74 -7.69 20.06
N ASP A 28 -8.93 -6.42 19.71
CA ASP A 28 -10.24 -5.85 19.33
C ASP A 28 -10.47 -5.94 17.81
N ILE A 29 -9.46 -6.38 17.05
CA ILE A 29 -9.63 -6.78 15.66
C ILE A 29 -10.23 -8.20 15.70
N THR A 30 -11.49 -8.29 16.08
CA THR A 30 -12.26 -9.53 15.91
C THR A 30 -12.25 -9.85 14.42
N ALA A 31 -11.89 -11.07 14.08
CA ALA A 31 -11.98 -11.55 12.71
C ALA A 31 -13.40 -11.26 12.23
N VAL A 32 -13.52 -10.29 11.33
CA VAL A 32 -14.81 -9.98 10.71
C VAL A 32 -15.17 -11.23 9.93
N ASP A 33 -16.36 -11.80 10.20
CA ASP A 33 -16.84 -12.94 9.47
C ASP A 33 -17.18 -12.50 8.04
N TYR A 34 -16.30 -12.84 7.11
CA TYR A 34 -16.43 -12.57 5.69
C TYR A 34 -17.05 -13.77 4.93
N SER A 35 -17.75 -14.67 5.59
CA SER A 35 -18.35 -15.87 4.98
C SER A 35 -19.48 -15.56 3.96
N GLY A 36 -19.73 -14.29 3.66
CA GLY A 36 -20.66 -13.84 2.63
C GLY A 36 -20.09 -14.01 1.21
N SER A 37 -20.96 -14.32 0.26
CA SER A 37 -20.68 -14.55 -1.16
C SER A 37 -20.08 -13.37 -1.94
N ASP A 38 -19.79 -12.24 -1.28
CA ASP A 38 -19.37 -10.98 -1.93
C ASP A 38 -17.85 -10.80 -1.98
N TYR A 39 -17.06 -11.75 -1.45
CA TYR A 39 -15.59 -11.69 -1.43
C TYR A 39 -15.00 -12.79 -2.29
N GLU A 40 -14.18 -12.40 -3.25
CA GLU A 40 -13.40 -13.35 -4.05
C GLU A 40 -12.24 -13.92 -3.23
N ASP A 41 -11.76 -15.10 -3.62
CA ASP A 41 -10.53 -15.66 -3.05
C ASP A 41 -9.33 -14.98 -3.69
N ASN A 42 -8.85 -13.94 -3.02
CA ASN A 42 -7.71 -13.14 -3.48
C ASN A 42 -6.37 -13.64 -2.93
N ASP A 43 -6.35 -14.70 -2.10
CA ASP A 43 -5.10 -15.29 -1.63
C ASP A 43 -4.40 -16.05 -2.78
N ILE A 44 -3.11 -15.81 -2.91
CA ILE A 44 -2.26 -16.50 -3.87
C ILE A 44 -1.57 -17.67 -3.14
N THR A 45 -1.90 -18.87 -3.56
CA THR A 45 -1.28 -20.11 -3.04
C THR A 45 -0.30 -20.75 -4.04
N ASP A 46 -0.43 -20.43 -5.32
CA ASP A 46 0.47 -20.86 -6.38
C ASP A 46 1.19 -19.63 -6.97
N TRP A 47 2.48 -19.56 -6.76
CA TRP A 47 3.36 -18.49 -7.22
C TRP A 47 4.16 -18.87 -8.48
N THR A 48 3.76 -19.93 -9.17
CA THR A 48 4.41 -20.33 -10.43
C THR A 48 4.31 -19.22 -11.47
N GLY A 49 5.47 -18.74 -11.93
CA GLY A 49 5.56 -17.60 -12.85
C GLY A 49 5.70 -16.24 -12.17
N ALA A 50 5.68 -16.17 -10.85
CA ALA A 50 6.11 -14.95 -10.15
C ALA A 50 7.65 -14.88 -10.03
N PRO A 51 8.25 -13.70 -9.84
CA PRO A 51 9.64 -13.61 -9.39
C PRO A 51 9.77 -14.25 -7.99
N PRO A 52 10.99 -14.59 -7.54
CA PRO A 52 11.21 -15.02 -6.15
C PRO A 52 10.68 -13.95 -5.17
N ILE A 53 9.90 -14.40 -4.17
CA ILE A 53 9.27 -13.50 -3.19
C ILE A 53 9.71 -13.89 -1.79
N ASP A 54 10.23 -12.91 -1.05
CA ASP A 54 10.48 -13.00 0.37
C ASP A 54 9.22 -12.56 1.14
N VAL A 55 8.62 -13.49 1.88
CA VAL A 55 7.36 -13.23 2.60
C VAL A 55 7.67 -12.70 4.00
N GLU A 56 7.57 -11.38 4.16
CA GLU A 56 7.87 -10.64 5.39
C GLU A 56 6.65 -9.82 5.85
N LEU A 57 5.56 -10.54 6.13
CA LEU A 57 4.27 -9.91 6.46
C LEU A 57 4.37 -9.00 7.68
N LEU A 58 3.76 -7.81 7.57
CA LEU A 58 3.63 -6.86 8.67
C LEU A 58 2.81 -7.46 9.81
N THR A 59 3.17 -7.12 11.04
CA THR A 59 2.33 -7.42 12.21
C THR A 59 0.99 -6.69 12.09
N PRO A 60 -0.15 -7.39 12.32
CA PRO A 60 -1.47 -6.75 12.26
C PRO A 60 -1.59 -5.55 13.20
N ASN A 61 -1.94 -4.39 12.65
CA ASN A 61 -2.15 -3.15 13.38
C ASN A 61 -3.00 -2.17 12.55
N SER A 62 -3.53 -1.13 13.17
CA SER A 62 -4.41 -0.15 12.50
C SER A 62 -3.67 0.88 11.61
N TRP A 63 -2.34 0.90 11.62
CA TRP A 63 -1.54 1.92 10.94
C TRP A 63 -0.95 1.44 9.63
N SER A 64 -0.59 0.15 9.53
CA SER A 64 0.00 -0.40 8.32
C SER A 64 -0.67 -1.68 7.83
N ARG A 65 -1.24 -2.52 8.71
CA ARG A 65 -1.93 -3.76 8.32
C ARG A 65 -3.23 -3.95 9.13
N PRO A 66 -4.34 -3.33 8.73
CA PRO A 66 -5.62 -3.40 9.45
C PRO A 66 -6.35 -4.72 9.30
N GLN A 67 -5.85 -5.65 8.50
CA GLN A 67 -6.49 -6.93 8.13
C GLN A 67 -7.89 -6.76 7.51
N THR A 68 -8.14 -5.65 6.86
CA THR A 68 -9.38 -5.45 6.11
C THR A 68 -9.28 -6.20 4.78
N ARG A 69 -10.23 -7.11 4.50
CA ARG A 69 -10.22 -7.90 3.26
C ARG A 69 -10.54 -7.05 2.03
N LEU A 70 -9.84 -7.35 0.93
CA LEU A 70 -10.26 -6.96 -0.40
C LEU A 70 -11.45 -7.80 -0.84
N LYS A 71 -12.48 -7.18 -1.39
CA LYS A 71 -13.61 -7.91 -1.99
C LYS A 71 -13.20 -8.56 -3.30
N LYS A 72 -12.47 -7.80 -4.11
CA LYS A 72 -12.00 -8.16 -5.43
C LYS A 72 -10.72 -7.38 -5.73
N VAL A 73 -9.87 -7.90 -6.61
CA VAL A 73 -8.75 -7.16 -7.18
C VAL A 73 -9.14 -6.69 -8.57
N ASP A 74 -9.29 -5.37 -8.73
CA ASP A 74 -9.66 -4.70 -9.99
C ASP A 74 -8.53 -3.85 -10.58
N GLY A 75 -7.30 -3.99 -10.04
CA GLY A 75 -6.14 -3.32 -10.60
C GLY A 75 -4.88 -3.46 -9.77
N ILE A 76 -3.79 -2.98 -10.34
CA ILE A 76 -2.46 -2.93 -9.74
C ILE A 76 -2.00 -1.47 -9.78
N VAL A 77 -1.52 -0.94 -8.66
CA VAL A 77 -0.98 0.42 -8.59
C VAL A 77 0.52 0.37 -8.37
N ILE A 78 1.26 0.98 -9.31
CA ILE A 78 2.71 1.13 -9.22
C ILE A 78 3.03 2.44 -8.52
N HIS A 79 3.92 2.34 -7.53
CA HIS A 79 4.46 3.45 -6.76
C HIS A 79 5.98 3.46 -6.83
N TYR A 80 6.59 4.52 -6.32
CA TYR A 80 8.01 4.56 -5.97
C TYR A 80 8.13 5.02 -4.53
N THR A 81 9.16 4.57 -3.85
CA THR A 81 9.34 4.81 -2.40
C THR A 81 9.59 6.29 -2.05
N ALA A 82 9.98 7.12 -3.02
CA ALA A 82 10.43 8.49 -2.82
C ALA A 82 11.55 8.60 -1.76
N ASN A 83 12.34 7.52 -1.60
CA ASN A 83 13.43 7.38 -0.64
C ASN A 83 14.65 6.77 -1.34
N PRO A 84 15.41 7.60 -2.09
CA PRO A 84 16.51 7.14 -2.93
C PRO A 84 17.54 6.30 -2.17
N GLY A 85 17.96 5.19 -2.75
CA GLY A 85 18.97 4.30 -2.18
C GLY A 85 18.49 3.41 -1.03
N SER A 86 17.20 3.44 -0.68
CA SER A 86 16.66 2.56 0.34
C SER A 86 16.42 1.14 -0.20
N THR A 87 16.56 0.14 0.66
CA THR A 87 16.28 -1.27 0.34
C THR A 87 14.80 -1.62 0.52
N ALA A 88 14.36 -2.76 -0.06
CA ALA A 88 13.01 -3.25 0.15
C ALA A 88 12.71 -3.50 1.63
N MET A 89 13.66 -4.10 2.38
CA MET A 89 13.51 -4.34 3.81
C MET A 89 13.43 -3.07 4.64
N GLN A 90 14.20 -2.01 4.31
CA GLN A 90 14.10 -0.73 5.03
C GLN A 90 12.72 -0.09 4.87
N ASN A 91 12.11 -0.19 3.69
CA ASN A 91 10.75 0.30 3.47
C ASN A 91 9.71 -0.59 4.16
N ARG A 92 9.88 -1.91 4.15
CA ARG A 92 9.04 -2.84 4.93
C ARG A 92 9.12 -2.52 6.43
N ASP A 93 10.31 -2.28 6.96
CA ASP A 93 10.50 -1.96 8.38
C ASP A 93 9.94 -0.57 8.74
N TYR A 94 9.98 0.39 7.83
CA TYR A 94 9.24 1.65 8.00
C TYR A 94 7.74 1.38 8.21
N PHE A 95 7.11 0.54 7.39
CA PHE A 95 5.71 0.19 7.57
C PHE A 95 5.43 -0.53 8.90
N GLU A 96 6.33 -1.42 9.35
CA GLU A 96 6.21 -2.10 10.64
C GLU A 96 6.25 -1.09 11.81
N ASN A 97 7.19 -0.14 11.74
CA ASN A 97 7.38 0.86 12.80
C ASN A 97 6.21 1.83 12.94
N LEU A 98 5.35 1.97 11.93
CA LEU A 98 4.15 2.80 12.02
C LEU A 98 3.17 2.32 13.09
N SER A 99 3.23 1.06 13.50
CA SER A 99 2.47 0.55 14.64
C SER A 99 2.84 1.24 15.95
N GLU A 100 4.10 1.67 16.09
CA GLU A 100 4.65 2.34 17.27
C GLU A 100 4.62 3.86 17.13
N THR A 101 5.10 4.40 15.99
CA THR A 101 5.22 5.86 15.78
C THR A 101 3.86 6.52 15.55
N GLN A 102 2.93 5.82 14.92
CA GLN A 102 1.56 6.29 14.63
C GLN A 102 1.51 7.62 13.86
N GLU A 103 2.56 7.95 13.12
CA GLU A 103 2.69 9.22 12.41
C GLU A 103 1.91 9.27 11.09
N ALA A 104 1.65 8.10 10.49
CA ALA A 104 0.91 7.96 9.24
C ALA A 104 0.23 6.59 9.13
N GLN A 105 -0.76 6.50 8.25
CA GLN A 105 -1.25 5.21 7.74
C GLN A 105 -0.60 4.99 6.38
N ALA A 106 0.33 4.03 6.31
CA ALA A 106 1.02 3.69 5.07
C ALA A 106 1.45 2.22 5.06
N SER A 107 1.35 1.59 3.90
CA SER A 107 1.87 0.25 3.62
C SER A 107 1.74 -0.08 2.13
N SER A 108 2.33 -1.18 1.71
CA SER A 108 2.15 -1.74 0.37
C SER A 108 2.03 -3.26 0.46
N HIS A 109 1.46 -3.89 -0.58
CA HIS A 109 1.44 -5.36 -0.66
C HIS A 109 2.83 -5.89 -0.91
N PHE A 110 3.54 -5.24 -1.84
CA PHE A 110 4.90 -5.62 -2.22
C PHE A 110 5.82 -4.41 -2.23
N VAL A 111 7.08 -4.66 -1.91
CA VAL A 111 8.18 -3.73 -2.15
C VAL A 111 9.21 -4.42 -3.03
N VAL A 112 9.57 -3.78 -4.15
CA VAL A 112 10.61 -4.25 -5.05
C VAL A 112 11.87 -3.44 -4.81
N GLY A 113 12.97 -4.10 -4.47
CA GLY A 113 14.23 -3.46 -4.13
C GLY A 113 15.08 -3.08 -5.34
N ILE A 114 16.18 -2.38 -5.09
CA ILE A 114 17.11 -1.88 -6.13
C ILE A 114 17.82 -3.03 -6.86
N GLU A 115 18.05 -4.16 -6.18
CA GLU A 115 18.67 -5.35 -6.75
C GLU A 115 17.61 -6.35 -7.30
N GLY A 116 16.36 -5.92 -7.38
CA GLY A 116 15.25 -6.70 -7.91
C GLY A 116 14.61 -7.68 -6.92
N GLU A 117 15.03 -7.67 -5.65
CA GLU A 117 14.39 -8.47 -4.62
C GLU A 117 12.94 -8.02 -4.39
N VAL A 118 12.03 -8.98 -4.18
CA VAL A 118 10.62 -8.72 -3.94
C VAL A 118 10.24 -9.14 -2.53
N VAL A 119 9.78 -8.20 -1.72
CA VAL A 119 9.29 -8.44 -0.37
C VAL A 119 7.78 -8.29 -0.31
N GLN A 120 7.07 -9.33 0.15
CA GLN A 120 5.64 -9.25 0.40
C GLN A 120 5.39 -8.79 1.83
N CYS A 121 4.72 -7.65 1.99
CA CYS A 121 4.41 -7.03 3.29
C CYS A 121 2.97 -7.30 3.74
N ILE A 122 2.03 -7.47 2.81
CA ILE A 122 0.60 -7.70 3.08
C ILE A 122 0.08 -8.81 2.16
N PRO A 123 -0.77 -9.73 2.67
CA PRO A 123 -1.46 -10.71 1.82
C PRO A 123 -2.30 -10.03 0.74
N THR A 124 -2.38 -10.63 -0.44
CA THR A 124 -3.15 -10.08 -1.57
C THR A 124 -4.67 -10.06 -1.32
N SER A 125 -5.13 -10.72 -0.28
CA SER A 125 -6.53 -10.69 0.19
C SER A 125 -6.85 -9.57 1.16
N GLU A 126 -5.86 -8.77 1.59
CA GLU A 126 -6.02 -7.69 2.56
C GLU A 126 -5.75 -6.31 1.90
N TRP A 127 -6.26 -5.24 2.51
CA TRP A 127 -5.95 -3.85 2.11
C TRP A 127 -4.52 -3.47 2.45
N SER A 128 -3.94 -2.62 1.59
CA SER A 128 -2.80 -1.77 1.93
C SER A 128 -3.22 -0.30 2.02
N TYR A 129 -2.44 0.52 2.73
CA TYR A 129 -2.62 1.97 2.77
C TYR A 129 -1.65 2.64 1.79
N ALA A 130 -1.86 2.47 0.48
CA ALA A 130 -0.97 2.98 -0.56
C ALA A 130 -1.67 3.90 -1.57
N SER A 131 -2.88 3.53 -2.00
CA SER A 131 -3.49 4.01 -3.23
C SER A 131 -4.76 4.82 -2.98
N ASN A 132 -4.90 5.44 -1.80
CA ASN A 132 -6.01 6.29 -1.39
C ASN A 132 -7.38 5.61 -1.62
N GLN A 133 -8.24 6.18 -2.48
CA GLN A 133 -9.55 5.63 -2.79
C GLN A 133 -9.52 4.30 -3.57
N ARG A 134 -8.34 3.85 -4.02
CA ARG A 134 -8.15 2.55 -4.67
C ARG A 134 -7.58 1.48 -3.71
N ASN A 135 -7.44 1.77 -2.41
CA ASN A 135 -6.98 0.80 -1.42
C ASN A 135 -7.90 -0.43 -1.31
N PHE A 136 -9.19 -0.27 -1.63
CA PHE A 136 -10.19 -1.32 -1.43
C PHE A 136 -10.29 -2.32 -2.59
N ASP A 137 -9.65 -2.07 -3.73
CA ASP A 137 -9.79 -2.85 -4.94
C ASP A 137 -8.49 -3.06 -5.73
N THR A 138 -7.33 -2.68 -5.18
CA THR A 138 -6.05 -2.83 -5.88
C THR A 138 -4.95 -3.48 -5.05
N ILE A 139 -4.02 -4.11 -5.76
CA ILE A 139 -2.72 -4.52 -5.24
C ILE A 139 -1.73 -3.38 -5.49
N SER A 140 -0.97 -2.97 -4.46
CA SER A 140 0.06 -1.93 -4.55
C SER A 140 1.45 -2.53 -4.60
N ILE A 141 2.32 -1.95 -5.43
CA ILE A 141 3.74 -2.31 -5.55
C ILE A 141 4.56 -1.03 -5.37
N GLU A 142 5.30 -0.94 -4.28
CA GLU A 142 6.30 0.11 -4.04
C GLU A 142 7.64 -0.30 -4.65
N CYS A 143 8.25 0.60 -5.42
CA CYS A 143 9.50 0.33 -6.13
C CYS A 143 10.61 1.22 -5.57
N CYS A 144 11.71 0.59 -5.14
CA CYS A 144 12.92 1.30 -4.77
C CYS A 144 13.63 1.84 -6.02
N HIS A 145 14.40 2.91 -5.83
CA HIS A 145 15.13 3.58 -6.89
C HIS A 145 16.46 4.12 -6.35
N PRO A 146 17.51 4.24 -7.20
CA PRO A 146 18.85 4.54 -6.73
C PRO A 146 19.05 6.02 -6.38
N ASP A 147 18.35 6.95 -7.05
CA ASP A 147 18.57 8.38 -6.95
C ASP A 147 17.28 9.21 -7.10
N ASP A 148 17.42 10.54 -7.06
CA ASP A 148 16.29 11.49 -7.07
C ASP A 148 15.50 11.54 -8.39
N SER A 149 15.98 10.91 -9.47
CA SER A 149 15.22 10.81 -10.72
C SER A 149 13.96 9.94 -10.57
N GLY A 150 13.99 9.01 -9.62
CA GLY A 150 12.94 8.00 -9.45
C GLY A 150 12.93 6.93 -10.55
N GLU A 151 13.96 6.90 -11.43
CA GLU A 151 14.12 5.85 -12.42
C GLU A 151 14.49 4.53 -11.72
N PHE A 152 13.88 3.44 -12.16
CA PHE A 152 14.18 2.12 -11.61
C PHE A 152 15.44 1.56 -12.23
N THR A 153 16.19 0.77 -11.47
CA THR A 153 17.26 -0.05 -12.05
C THR A 153 16.68 -1.09 -12.99
N ASP A 154 17.49 -1.66 -13.86
CA ASP A 154 17.07 -2.76 -14.74
C ASP A 154 16.54 -3.95 -13.92
N GLU A 155 17.14 -4.23 -12.76
CA GLU A 155 16.74 -5.29 -11.86
C GLU A 155 15.38 -5.01 -11.21
N THR A 156 15.17 -3.78 -10.70
CA THR A 156 13.86 -3.35 -10.18
C THR A 156 12.79 -3.42 -11.27
N TYR A 157 13.09 -2.85 -12.45
CA TYR A 157 12.17 -2.84 -13.59
C TYR A 157 11.74 -4.25 -13.98
N ASN A 158 12.70 -5.16 -14.16
CA ASN A 158 12.43 -6.54 -14.55
C ASN A 158 11.55 -7.26 -13.50
N SER A 159 11.83 -7.08 -12.22
CA SER A 159 11.03 -7.67 -11.14
C SER A 159 9.62 -7.09 -11.06
N VAL A 160 9.45 -5.77 -11.29
CA VAL A 160 8.14 -5.12 -11.38
C VAL A 160 7.33 -5.68 -12.55
N VAL A 161 7.94 -5.81 -13.74
CA VAL A 161 7.29 -6.39 -14.93
C VAL A 161 6.84 -7.82 -14.67
N GLN A 162 7.70 -8.66 -14.10
CA GLN A 162 7.38 -10.05 -13.79
C GLN A 162 6.27 -10.15 -12.73
N LEU A 163 6.37 -9.38 -11.65
CA LEU A 163 5.37 -9.39 -10.57
C LEU A 163 4.02 -8.88 -11.06
N ALA A 164 3.99 -7.72 -11.72
CA ALA A 164 2.75 -7.15 -12.22
C ALA A 164 2.11 -8.02 -13.30
N GLY A 165 2.90 -8.60 -14.21
CA GLY A 165 2.40 -9.52 -15.23
C GLY A 165 1.85 -10.81 -14.64
N PHE A 166 2.52 -11.37 -13.61
CA PHE A 166 2.00 -12.52 -12.85
C PHE A 166 0.66 -12.17 -12.17
N LEU A 167 0.58 -11.02 -11.50
CA LEU A 167 -0.65 -10.57 -10.84
C LEU A 167 -1.79 -10.33 -11.86
N CYS A 168 -1.49 -9.75 -13.03
CA CYS A 168 -2.46 -9.61 -14.11
C CYS A 168 -3.03 -10.97 -14.51
N LYS A 169 -2.17 -11.97 -14.74
CA LYS A 169 -2.60 -13.34 -15.07
C LYS A 169 -3.45 -13.96 -13.96
N ARG A 170 -3.02 -13.82 -12.69
CA ARG A 170 -3.68 -14.41 -11.52
C ARG A 170 -5.06 -13.83 -11.27
N PHE A 171 -5.25 -12.52 -11.47
CA PHE A 171 -6.50 -11.80 -11.21
C PHE A 171 -7.32 -11.52 -12.46
N ASN A 172 -6.94 -12.10 -13.61
CA ASN A 172 -7.61 -11.90 -14.89
C ASN A 172 -7.70 -10.41 -15.29
N LEU A 173 -6.61 -9.69 -15.06
CA LEU A 173 -6.39 -8.29 -15.44
C LEU A 173 -5.57 -8.21 -16.72
N THR A 174 -5.53 -7.02 -17.28
CA THR A 174 -4.65 -6.65 -18.40
C THR A 174 -3.71 -5.51 -17.99
N SER A 175 -2.76 -5.16 -18.85
CA SER A 175 -1.92 -3.98 -18.58
C SER A 175 -2.71 -2.67 -18.49
N ASP A 176 -3.98 -2.62 -18.95
CA ASP A 176 -4.83 -1.43 -18.80
C ASP A 176 -5.30 -1.24 -17.35
N ASP A 177 -5.32 -2.32 -16.58
CA ASP A 177 -5.66 -2.32 -15.16
C ASP A 177 -4.43 -2.03 -14.28
N VAL A 178 -3.24 -1.89 -14.89
CA VAL A 178 -2.01 -1.44 -14.21
C VAL A 178 -1.91 0.08 -14.37
N ILE A 179 -1.96 0.78 -13.25
CA ILE A 179 -2.01 2.24 -13.18
C ILE A 179 -0.92 2.79 -12.26
N ARG A 180 -0.60 4.06 -12.40
CA ARG A 180 0.28 4.79 -11.48
C ARG A 180 -0.53 5.36 -10.31
N HIS A 181 0.08 5.62 -9.19
CA HIS A 181 -0.56 6.40 -8.13
C HIS A 181 -0.98 7.80 -8.66
N TYR A 182 -0.24 8.35 -9.61
CA TYR A 182 -0.58 9.56 -10.34
C TYR A 182 -1.98 9.50 -10.96
N ASP A 183 -2.35 8.39 -11.56
CA ASP A 183 -3.64 8.21 -12.22
C ASP A 183 -4.82 8.14 -11.21
N VAL A 184 -4.51 7.99 -9.92
CA VAL A 184 -5.49 7.97 -8.81
C VAL A 184 -5.65 9.35 -8.17
N THR A 185 -4.54 10.09 -7.96
CA THR A 185 -4.53 11.29 -7.09
C THR A 185 -3.78 12.49 -7.69
N GLU A 186 -3.21 12.37 -8.89
CA GLU A 186 -2.32 13.36 -9.52
C GLU A 186 -0.99 13.59 -8.75
N LYS A 187 -0.70 12.79 -7.70
CA LYS A 187 0.62 12.78 -7.07
C LYS A 187 1.67 12.30 -8.07
N LEU A 188 2.81 12.97 -8.17
CA LEU A 188 3.92 12.55 -9.04
C LEU A 188 4.54 11.24 -8.50
N CYS A 189 3.87 10.13 -8.76
CA CYS A 189 4.25 8.81 -8.28
C CYS A 189 3.77 7.71 -9.24
N PRO A 190 4.67 6.87 -9.76
CA PRO A 190 6.13 6.95 -9.63
C PRO A 190 6.72 8.10 -10.48
N LEU A 191 7.61 8.90 -9.91
CA LEU A 191 8.05 10.18 -10.50
C LEU A 191 8.53 10.03 -11.94
N TYR A 192 9.52 9.18 -12.18
CA TYR A 192 10.11 8.99 -13.50
C TYR A 192 9.07 8.62 -14.57
N TYR A 193 8.16 7.70 -14.25
CA TYR A 193 7.12 7.21 -15.17
C TYR A 193 5.93 8.16 -15.31
N VAL A 194 5.86 9.22 -14.52
CA VAL A 194 4.94 10.35 -14.74
C VAL A 194 5.56 11.38 -15.68
N GLU A 195 6.86 11.63 -15.53
CA GLU A 195 7.59 12.60 -16.37
C GLU A 195 8.00 12.01 -17.73
N HIS A 196 8.06 10.68 -17.87
CA HIS A 196 8.44 9.96 -19.11
C HIS A 196 7.31 8.99 -19.51
N GLU A 197 6.31 9.54 -20.17
CA GLU A 197 5.10 8.76 -20.56
C GLU A 197 5.42 7.60 -21.52
N ASP A 198 6.44 7.75 -22.35
CA ASP A 198 6.93 6.69 -23.24
C ASP A 198 7.50 5.50 -22.46
N ALA A 199 8.23 5.75 -21.37
CA ALA A 199 8.72 4.70 -20.47
C ALA A 199 7.57 3.99 -19.74
N TRP A 200 6.52 4.73 -19.36
CA TRP A 200 5.32 4.13 -18.78
C TRP A 200 4.58 3.22 -19.76
N ILE A 201 4.38 3.70 -21.01
CA ILE A 201 3.76 2.91 -22.06
C ILE A 201 4.56 1.63 -22.34
N GLN A 202 5.90 1.73 -22.36
CA GLN A 202 6.76 0.55 -22.55
C GLN A 202 6.61 -0.44 -21.40
N MET A 203 6.61 0.03 -20.14
CA MET A 203 6.41 -0.84 -18.97
C MET A 203 5.09 -1.60 -19.05
N LYS A 204 4.00 -0.93 -19.41
CA LYS A 204 2.69 -1.59 -19.61
C LYS A 204 2.74 -2.65 -20.70
N ALA A 205 3.42 -2.38 -21.81
CA ALA A 205 3.58 -3.35 -22.90
C ALA A 205 4.38 -4.58 -22.44
N ASP A 206 5.46 -4.37 -21.69
CA ASP A 206 6.29 -5.46 -21.15
C ASP A 206 5.54 -6.29 -20.12
N ILE A 207 4.74 -5.66 -19.24
CA ILE A 207 3.85 -6.34 -18.29
C ILE A 207 2.85 -7.23 -19.03
N GLN A 208 2.20 -6.71 -20.09
CA GLN A 208 1.25 -7.50 -20.87
C GLN A 208 1.95 -8.67 -21.57
N ALA A 209 3.10 -8.43 -22.17
CA ALA A 209 3.88 -9.48 -22.83
C ALA A 209 4.29 -10.59 -21.86
N TYR A 210 4.66 -10.22 -20.62
CA TYR A 210 4.96 -11.20 -19.59
C TYR A 210 3.71 -11.99 -19.16
N ALA A 211 2.60 -11.32 -18.91
CA ALA A 211 1.32 -11.97 -18.55
C ALA A 211 0.88 -12.98 -19.63
N ASP A 212 1.01 -12.61 -20.91
CA ASP A 212 0.66 -13.46 -22.05
C ASP A 212 1.60 -14.68 -22.20
N SER A 213 2.83 -14.58 -21.71
CA SER A 213 3.81 -15.68 -21.73
C SER A 213 3.53 -16.78 -20.68
N LEU A 214 2.76 -16.45 -19.66
CA LEU A 214 2.41 -17.39 -18.60
C LEU A 214 1.29 -18.35 -19.06
N SER A 215 1.55 -19.63 -18.96
CA SER A 215 0.64 -20.72 -19.38
C SER A 215 -0.54 -20.92 -18.41
#